data_2e3102bcc075eee912189e9cce810b09
#
_entry.id   2e3102bcc075eee912189e9cce810b09
#
_cell.length_a   1.000
_cell.length_b   1.000
_cell.length_c   1.000
_cell.angle_alpha   90.00
_cell.angle_beta   90.00
_cell.angle_gamma   90.00
#
_symmetry.space_group_name_H-M   'P 1'
#
loop_
_entity.id
_entity.type
_entity.pdbx_description
1 polymer ?
#
loop_
_entity_poly.entity_id
_entity_poly.type
_entity_poly.pdbx_seq_one_letter_code
_entity_poly.pdbx_strand_id
1 'polypeptide(L)'
;MDLNQVTLPVDDMDAACQFYRTLGFTQIVDTPHYARFECPEGNATFSLSLEMPPINNGAVIYFEHEQLDEWVTELEARGIVFEQLPTEQRYLWREAILFDPAGNKIKLYWAGENRLDPPWRVELKGF
;
A
#
# COMPACT_ATOMS: atom_id res chain seq x y z
N MET A 1 13.08 -12.41 -12.62
CA MET A 1 13.01 -10.99 -12.21
C MET A 1 11.66 -10.75 -11.56
N ASP A 2 11.66 -10.16 -10.39
CA ASP A 2 10.45 -10.05 -9.56
C ASP A 2 10.46 -8.71 -8.81
N LEU A 3 9.38 -7.94 -8.92
CA LEU A 3 9.20 -6.70 -8.16
C LEU A 3 8.64 -7.08 -6.80
N ASN A 4 9.46 -6.96 -5.74
CA ASN A 4 9.06 -7.43 -4.42
C ASN A 4 9.49 -6.54 -3.26
N GLN A 5 10.04 -5.36 -3.55
CA GLN A 5 10.51 -4.42 -2.53
C GLN A 5 10.33 -2.99 -3.02
N VAL A 6 9.81 -2.13 -2.14
CA VAL A 6 9.71 -0.70 -2.37
C VAL A 6 10.08 0.01 -1.08
N THR A 7 10.70 1.18 -1.18
CA THR A 7 11.02 2.04 -0.04
C THR A 7 10.27 3.36 -0.15
N LEU A 8 9.59 3.74 0.93
CA LEU A 8 8.84 4.99 1.02
C LEU A 8 9.56 5.99 1.93
N PRO A 9 9.60 7.27 1.58
CA PRO A 9 10.14 8.29 2.46
C PRO A 9 9.14 8.65 3.55
N VAL A 10 9.62 8.81 4.78
CA VAL A 10 8.80 9.27 5.92
C VAL A 10 9.60 10.28 6.72
N ASP A 11 8.91 11.16 7.45
CA ASP A 11 9.55 12.19 8.28
C ASP A 11 9.30 11.97 9.78
N ASP A 12 8.52 10.98 10.16
CA ASP A 12 8.28 10.54 11.54
C ASP A 12 8.20 9.02 11.54
N MET A 13 9.31 8.38 11.92
CA MET A 13 9.43 6.93 11.86
C MET A 13 8.43 6.24 12.80
N ASP A 14 8.25 6.74 14.02
CA ASP A 14 7.36 6.12 15.01
C ASP A 14 5.91 6.16 14.55
N ALA A 15 5.44 7.30 14.09
CA ALA A 15 4.08 7.46 13.58
C ALA A 15 3.84 6.59 12.35
N ALA A 16 4.78 6.55 11.43
CA ALA A 16 4.69 5.75 10.22
C ALA A 16 4.65 4.24 10.54
N CYS A 17 5.54 3.78 11.41
CA CYS A 17 5.56 2.37 11.80
C CYS A 17 4.25 1.95 12.50
N GLN A 18 3.74 2.79 13.38
CA GLN A 18 2.46 2.51 14.05
C GLN A 18 1.32 2.40 13.04
N PHE A 19 1.30 3.28 12.04
CA PHE A 19 0.30 3.26 10.98
C PHE A 19 0.31 1.92 10.23
N TYR A 20 1.47 1.48 9.75
CA TYR A 20 1.56 0.24 8.98
C TYR A 20 1.31 -1.02 9.82
N ARG A 21 1.69 -1.02 11.12
CA ARG A 21 1.31 -2.11 12.02
C ARG A 21 -0.21 -2.15 12.21
N THR A 22 -0.86 -1.00 12.31
CA THR A 22 -2.33 -0.92 12.42
C THR A 22 -3.02 -1.46 11.18
N LEU A 23 -2.43 -1.28 9.99
CA LEU A 23 -2.94 -1.88 8.75
C LEU A 23 -2.84 -3.41 8.75
N GLY A 24 -1.98 -3.97 9.58
CA GLY A 24 -1.83 -5.42 9.70
C GLY A 24 -0.51 -5.98 9.19
N PHE A 25 0.46 -5.13 8.84
CA PHE A 25 1.76 -5.56 8.37
C PHE A 25 2.69 -5.89 9.53
N THR A 26 3.54 -6.89 9.37
CA THR A 26 4.52 -7.27 10.37
C THR A 26 5.82 -6.51 10.16
N GLN A 27 6.24 -5.77 11.17
CA GLN A 27 7.52 -5.06 11.13
C GLN A 27 8.66 -6.03 11.43
N ILE A 28 9.62 -6.13 10.50
CA ILE A 28 10.74 -7.08 10.60
C ILE A 28 12.11 -6.40 10.77
N VAL A 29 12.20 -5.08 10.51
CA VAL A 29 13.37 -4.26 10.82
C VAL A 29 12.90 -3.01 11.54
N ASP A 30 13.56 -2.67 12.64
CA ASP A 30 13.19 -1.53 13.49
C ASP A 30 14.44 -0.77 13.90
N THR A 31 14.72 0.36 13.24
CA THR A 31 15.80 1.27 13.57
C THR A 31 15.28 2.70 13.59
N PRO A 32 16.00 3.67 14.18
CA PRO A 32 15.54 5.06 14.15
C PRO A 32 15.41 5.67 12.74
N HIS A 33 16.12 5.11 11.75
CA HIS A 33 16.20 5.70 10.41
C HIS A 33 15.59 4.82 9.32
N TYR A 34 15.27 3.57 9.62
CA TYR A 34 14.82 2.61 8.63
C TYR A 34 13.96 1.53 9.27
N ALA A 35 12.88 1.19 8.61
CA ALA A 35 12.00 0.10 9.01
C ALA A 35 11.65 -0.74 7.79
N ARG A 36 11.38 -2.02 8.01
CA ARG A 36 10.90 -2.91 6.96
C ARG A 36 9.73 -3.74 7.45
N PHE A 37 8.79 -3.97 6.55
CA PHE A 37 7.57 -4.73 6.81
C PHE A 37 7.42 -5.83 5.80
N GLU A 38 6.90 -6.97 6.24
CA GLU A 38 6.46 -8.02 5.34
C GLU A 38 4.94 -8.01 5.23
N CYS A 39 4.44 -8.35 4.05
CA CYS A 39 3.01 -8.49 3.82
C CYS A 39 2.53 -9.82 4.43
N PRO A 40 1.29 -9.87 4.95
CA PRO A 40 0.75 -11.11 5.53
C PRO A 40 0.68 -12.25 4.53
N GLU A 41 0.52 -11.94 3.25
CA GLU A 41 0.45 -12.91 2.16
C GLU A 41 1.49 -12.57 1.10
N GLY A 42 2.02 -13.61 0.45
CA GLY A 42 3.07 -13.43 -0.54
C GLY A 42 4.44 -13.19 0.09
N ASN A 43 5.39 -12.74 -0.72
CA ASN A 43 6.78 -12.55 -0.31
C ASN A 43 7.26 -11.11 -0.45
N ALA A 44 6.38 -10.19 -0.82
CA ALA A 44 6.76 -8.79 -0.97
C ALA A 44 7.01 -8.14 0.38
N THR A 45 7.96 -7.22 0.39
CA THR A 45 8.26 -6.36 1.53
C THR A 45 8.19 -4.91 1.09
N PHE A 46 8.07 -4.02 2.06
CA PHE A 46 8.28 -2.59 1.83
C PHE A 46 9.00 -2.00 3.02
N SER A 47 9.68 -0.89 2.78
CA SER A 47 10.51 -0.24 3.78
C SER A 47 10.16 1.24 3.91
N LEU A 48 10.50 1.79 5.07
CA LEU A 48 10.40 3.21 5.35
C LEU A 48 11.80 3.74 5.58
N SER A 49 12.13 4.86 4.94
CA SER A 49 13.41 5.55 5.12
C SER A 49 13.14 6.93 5.68
N LEU A 50 13.79 7.27 6.79
CA LEU A 50 13.63 8.59 7.39
C LEU A 50 14.29 9.66 6.52
N GLU A 51 13.50 10.65 6.12
CA GLU A 51 13.93 11.75 5.27
C GLU A 51 13.57 13.09 5.91
N MET A 52 14.29 14.13 5.52
CA MET A 52 13.96 15.49 5.93
C MET A 52 12.74 15.99 5.15
N PRO A 53 11.75 16.63 5.82
CA PRO A 53 10.64 17.24 5.07
C PRO A 53 11.16 18.40 4.20
N PRO A 54 10.44 18.72 3.08
CA PRO A 54 9.17 18.14 2.68
C PRO A 54 9.34 16.76 2.05
N ILE A 55 8.36 15.86 2.33
CA ILE A 55 8.32 14.55 1.71
C ILE A 55 7.79 14.70 0.29
N ASN A 56 8.53 14.13 -0.66
CA ASN A 56 8.24 14.32 -2.08
C ASN A 56 8.21 12.94 -2.76
N ASN A 57 7.03 12.34 -2.81
CA ASN A 57 6.83 11.02 -3.39
C ASN A 57 5.56 11.00 -4.25
N GLY A 58 5.73 10.75 -5.55
CA GLY A 58 4.62 10.63 -6.49
C GLY A 58 4.16 9.19 -6.73
N ALA A 59 4.84 8.21 -6.15
CA ALA A 59 4.44 6.80 -6.30
C ALA A 59 3.19 6.51 -5.47
N VAL A 60 2.39 5.56 -5.95
CA VAL A 60 1.22 5.03 -5.23
C VAL A 60 1.49 3.56 -4.93
N ILE A 61 1.32 3.17 -3.68
CA ILE A 61 1.52 1.78 -3.28
C ILE A 61 0.16 1.10 -3.18
N TYR A 62 0.07 -0.10 -3.73
CA TYR A 62 -1.15 -0.87 -3.81
C TYR A 62 -1.03 -2.14 -2.97
N PHE A 63 -2.00 -2.36 -2.09
CA PHE A 63 -2.14 -3.62 -1.35
C PHE A 63 -3.46 -4.27 -1.74
N GLU A 64 -3.40 -5.49 -2.23
CA GLU A 64 -4.57 -6.21 -2.70
C GLU A 64 -5.12 -7.13 -1.62
N HIS A 65 -6.46 -7.14 -1.47
CA HIS A 65 -7.15 -8.02 -0.55
C HIS A 65 -8.49 -8.42 -1.16
N GLU A 66 -8.76 -9.72 -1.21
CA GLU A 66 -10.01 -10.23 -1.78
C GLU A 66 -11.24 -9.73 -1.01
N GLN A 67 -11.11 -9.60 0.32
CA GLN A 67 -12.18 -9.11 1.18
C GLN A 67 -11.96 -7.64 1.55
N LEU A 68 -11.82 -6.82 0.52
CA LEU A 68 -11.48 -5.41 0.66
C LEU A 68 -12.43 -4.64 1.58
N ASP A 69 -13.75 -4.79 1.37
CA ASP A 69 -14.74 -4.01 2.13
C ASP A 69 -14.69 -4.34 3.62
N GLU A 70 -14.55 -5.62 3.95
CA GLU A 70 -14.44 -6.08 5.33
C GLU A 70 -13.15 -5.57 5.98
N TRP A 71 -12.04 -5.60 5.25
CA TRP A 71 -10.77 -5.08 5.73
C TRP A 71 -10.85 -3.59 6.01
N VAL A 72 -11.43 -2.82 5.10
CA VAL A 72 -11.60 -1.37 5.28
C VAL A 72 -12.47 -1.07 6.50
N THR A 73 -13.58 -1.79 6.68
CA THR A 73 -14.45 -1.62 7.86
C THR A 73 -13.68 -1.89 9.15
N GLU A 74 -12.87 -2.92 9.17
CA GLU A 74 -12.03 -3.27 10.32
C GLU A 74 -10.99 -2.19 10.62
N LEU A 75 -10.37 -1.64 9.58
CA LEU A 75 -9.39 -0.56 9.72
C LEU A 75 -10.04 0.73 10.21
N GLU A 76 -11.23 1.07 9.74
CA GLU A 76 -11.97 2.21 10.27
C GLU A 76 -12.27 2.04 11.77
N ALA A 77 -12.59 0.82 12.20
CA ALA A 77 -12.80 0.52 13.61
C ALA A 77 -11.53 0.70 14.44
N ARG A 78 -10.35 0.59 13.81
CA ARG A 78 -9.05 0.85 14.45
C ARG A 78 -8.60 2.31 14.37
N GLY A 79 -9.44 3.18 13.82
CA GLY A 79 -9.16 4.61 13.74
C GLY A 79 -8.51 5.09 12.46
N ILE A 80 -8.36 4.25 11.46
CA ILE A 80 -7.83 4.64 10.14
C ILE A 80 -8.87 5.47 9.41
N VAL A 81 -8.45 6.62 8.89
CA VAL A 81 -9.30 7.52 8.10
C VAL A 81 -8.99 7.35 6.62
N PHE A 82 -10.03 7.14 5.83
CA PHE A 82 -9.91 6.96 4.38
C PHE A 82 -10.29 8.24 3.65
N GLU A 83 -9.52 8.59 2.64
CA GLU A 83 -9.86 9.64 1.68
C GLU A 83 -11.03 9.20 0.81
N GLN A 84 -11.05 7.91 0.43
CA GLN A 84 -12.11 7.32 -0.37
C GLN A 84 -12.36 5.91 0.14
N LEU A 85 -13.62 5.59 0.42
CA LEU A 85 -14.05 4.23 0.74
C LEU A 85 -14.08 3.36 -0.53
N PRO A 86 -14.13 2.03 -0.39
CA PRO A 86 -14.10 1.14 -1.56
C PRO A 86 -15.11 1.54 -2.62
N THR A 87 -14.62 1.77 -3.83
CA THR A 87 -15.39 2.26 -4.96
C THR A 87 -14.97 1.51 -6.22
N GLU A 88 -15.95 1.03 -6.99
CA GLU A 88 -15.71 0.44 -8.29
C GLU A 88 -15.18 1.48 -9.26
N GLN A 89 -14.09 1.15 -9.95
CA GLN A 89 -13.52 1.98 -10.99
C GLN A 89 -13.91 1.43 -12.36
N ARG A 90 -13.97 2.30 -13.35
CA ARG A 90 -14.31 1.89 -14.72
C ARG A 90 -13.28 0.92 -15.34
N TYR A 91 -12.07 0.85 -14.76
CA TYR A 91 -11.04 -0.11 -15.18
C TYR A 91 -11.15 -1.45 -14.43
N LEU A 92 -12.30 -1.72 -13.82
CA LEU A 92 -12.68 -2.99 -13.19
C LEU A 92 -11.91 -3.33 -11.91
N TRP A 93 -11.29 -2.35 -11.28
CA TRP A 93 -10.68 -2.46 -9.97
C TRP A 93 -11.60 -1.79 -8.94
N ARG A 94 -11.70 -2.39 -7.75
CA ARG A 94 -12.38 -1.76 -6.62
C ARG A 94 -11.31 -1.22 -5.68
N GLU A 95 -11.38 0.07 -5.33
CA GLU A 95 -10.28 0.75 -4.64
C GLU A 95 -10.76 1.60 -3.47
N ALA A 96 -9.98 1.58 -2.39
CA ALA A 96 -10.04 2.56 -1.31
C ALA A 96 -8.73 3.35 -1.30
N ILE A 97 -8.78 4.62 -0.89
CA ILE A 97 -7.62 5.51 -0.88
C ILE A 97 -7.39 6.01 0.54
N LEU A 98 -6.13 5.95 0.98
CA LEU A 98 -5.70 6.55 2.24
C LEU A 98 -4.27 7.08 2.09
N PHE A 99 -3.83 7.84 3.09
CA PHE A 99 -2.47 8.39 3.14
C PHE A 99 -1.82 7.97 4.44
N ASP A 100 -0.53 7.66 4.40
CA ASP A 100 0.23 7.44 5.61
C ASP A 100 0.54 8.79 6.31
N PRO A 101 1.10 8.80 7.53
CA PRO A 101 1.38 10.05 8.22
C PRO A 101 2.32 11.02 7.49
N ALA A 102 3.15 10.51 6.57
CA ALA A 102 4.04 11.36 5.77
C ALA A 102 3.37 11.85 4.47
N GLY A 103 2.14 11.43 4.21
CA GLY A 103 1.42 11.80 3.00
C GLY A 103 1.65 10.87 1.81
N ASN A 104 2.30 9.71 2.00
CA ASN A 104 2.39 8.72 0.94
C ASN A 104 1.02 8.15 0.63
N LYS A 105 0.66 8.15 -0.66
CA LYS A 105 -0.64 7.65 -1.11
C LYS A 105 -0.65 6.15 -1.20
N ILE A 106 -1.69 5.54 -0.63
CA ILE A 106 -1.88 4.11 -0.60
C ILE A 106 -3.26 3.80 -1.17
N LYS A 107 -3.34 2.75 -1.96
CA LYS A 107 -4.61 2.19 -2.38
C LYS A 107 -4.71 0.76 -1.85
N LEU A 108 -5.82 0.48 -1.17
CA LEU A 108 -6.22 -0.87 -0.85
C LEU A 108 -7.23 -1.28 -1.91
N TYR A 109 -7.03 -2.43 -2.54
CA TYR A 109 -7.83 -2.73 -3.71
C TYR A 109 -8.09 -4.21 -3.90
N TRP A 110 -9.03 -4.51 -4.79
CA TRP A 110 -9.26 -5.84 -5.33
C TRP A 110 -9.48 -5.73 -6.83
N ALA A 111 -8.70 -6.44 -7.60
CA ALA A 111 -8.81 -6.52 -9.05
C ALA A 111 -9.03 -7.96 -9.53
N GLY A 112 -8.53 -8.94 -8.78
CA GLY A 112 -8.60 -10.34 -9.18
C GLY A 112 -7.94 -10.55 -10.53
N GLU A 113 -8.66 -11.21 -11.45
CA GLU A 113 -8.16 -11.48 -12.80
C GLU A 113 -7.93 -10.21 -13.62
N ASN A 114 -8.59 -9.11 -13.27
CA ASN A 114 -8.50 -7.86 -14.03
C ASN A 114 -7.18 -7.10 -13.84
N ARG A 115 -6.28 -7.59 -12.98
CA ARG A 115 -4.95 -7.02 -12.87
C ARG A 115 -4.03 -7.51 -13.99
N LEU A 116 -4.01 -8.80 -14.24
CA LEU A 116 -3.14 -9.40 -15.26
C LEU A 116 -3.84 -9.65 -16.59
N ASP A 117 -5.15 -9.88 -16.56
CA ASP A 117 -5.93 -10.26 -17.73
C ASP A 117 -7.22 -9.44 -17.85
N PRO A 118 -7.10 -8.09 -17.95
CA PRO A 118 -8.28 -7.26 -18.20
C PRO A 118 -8.81 -7.49 -19.62
N PRO A 119 -10.08 -7.11 -19.89
CA PRO A 119 -10.65 -7.26 -21.24
C PRO A 119 -9.86 -6.55 -22.35
N TRP A 120 -9.07 -5.54 -22.01
CA TRP A 120 -8.24 -4.77 -22.95
C TRP A 120 -6.76 -5.14 -22.91
N ARG A 121 -6.43 -6.31 -22.38
CA ARG A 121 -5.04 -6.77 -22.32
C ARG A 121 -4.41 -6.82 -23.70
N VAL A 122 -3.16 -6.40 -23.78
CA VAL A 122 -2.30 -6.55 -24.96
C VAL A 122 -1.04 -7.29 -24.57
N GLU A 123 -0.32 -7.83 -25.55
CA GLU A 123 0.98 -8.46 -25.33
C GLU A 123 1.99 -7.84 -26.28
N LEU A 124 2.70 -6.83 -25.78
CA LEU A 124 3.71 -6.10 -26.56
C LEU A 124 5.06 -6.29 -25.91
N LYS A 125 6.08 -6.52 -26.73
CA LYS A 125 7.47 -6.69 -26.29
C LYS A 125 8.38 -5.81 -27.14
N GLY A 126 9.45 -5.32 -26.54
CA GLY A 126 10.39 -4.41 -27.20
C GLY A 126 11.41 -5.10 -28.11
N PHE A 127 11.33 -6.43 -28.20
CA PHE A 127 12.26 -7.24 -29.02
C PHE A 127 11.66 -8.57 -29.41
#